data_b0feb3227344151c35046ada7b3c0ccd
#
_entry.id   b0feb3227344151c35046ada7b3c0ccd
#
_cell.length_a   1.000
_cell.length_b   1.000
_cell.length_c   1.000
_cell.angle_alpha   90.00
_cell.angle_beta   90.00
_cell.angle_gamma   90.00
#
_symmetry.space_group_name_H-M   'P 1'
#
loop_
_entity.id
_entity.type
_entity.pdbx_description
1 polymer ?
#
loop_
_entity_poly.entity_id
_entity_poly.type
_entity_poly.pdbx_seq_one_letter_code
_entity_poly.pdbx_strand_id
1 'polypeptide(L)'
;MIAGGEDPKFIARRLVISAAEDIGLANPNALLLANTCFDALHKIGWPEGRIILAETTVYLAASPKSNSAYLAIDEALALVEKTGNLPVPLHLRNAPTKLMKDLNYGTNYKYSHDFPNHFVAQQFMPDELLQTRIWQVQNNSAEKKLGDWLRMLWNGRY
;
A
#
# COMPACT_ATOMS: atom_id res chain seq x y z
N MET A 1 7.60 -0.97 -28.99
CA MET A 1 6.15 -1.23 -28.87
C MET A 1 5.36 -0.33 -29.84
N ILE A 2 5.43 1.00 -29.73
CA ILE A 2 4.66 1.93 -30.57
C ILE A 2 4.90 1.68 -32.08
N ALA A 3 6.16 1.69 -32.52
CA ALA A 3 6.52 1.40 -33.91
C ALA A 3 6.14 -0.03 -34.38
N GLY A 4 5.87 -0.93 -33.45
CA GLY A 4 5.37 -2.29 -33.71
C GLY A 4 3.85 -2.40 -33.73
N GLY A 5 3.12 -1.29 -33.64
CA GLY A 5 1.66 -1.26 -33.73
C GLY A 5 0.92 -1.54 -32.39
N GLU A 6 1.62 -1.49 -31.26
CA GLU A 6 0.98 -1.67 -29.94
C GLU A 6 0.12 -0.44 -29.59
N ASP A 7 -1.02 -0.69 -28.95
CA ASP A 7 -1.92 0.36 -28.46
C ASP A 7 -1.21 1.22 -27.40
N PRO A 8 -1.07 2.55 -27.58
CA PRO A 8 -0.47 3.44 -26.60
C PRO A 8 -1.13 3.36 -25.21
N LYS A 9 -2.44 3.13 -25.13
CA LYS A 9 -3.14 2.96 -23.84
C LYS A 9 -2.73 1.67 -23.13
N PHE A 10 -2.50 0.60 -23.90
CA PHE A 10 -1.97 -0.63 -23.34
C PHE A 10 -0.57 -0.42 -22.74
N ILE A 11 0.29 0.34 -23.45
CA ILE A 11 1.63 0.68 -22.96
C ILE A 11 1.53 1.47 -21.66
N ALA A 12 0.70 2.53 -21.62
CA ALA A 12 0.50 3.34 -20.42
C ALA A 12 -0.02 2.51 -19.24
N ARG A 13 -0.97 1.60 -19.49
CA ARG A 13 -1.45 0.66 -18.45
C ARG A 13 -0.32 -0.22 -17.91
N ARG A 14 0.57 -0.71 -18.76
CA ARG A 14 1.73 -1.50 -18.31
C ARG A 14 2.71 -0.67 -17.48
N LEU A 15 2.87 0.62 -17.76
CA LEU A 15 3.67 1.52 -16.94
C LEU A 15 3.07 1.71 -15.53
N VAL A 16 1.73 1.83 -15.43
CA VAL A 16 1.04 1.90 -14.12
C VAL A 16 1.28 0.62 -13.30
N ILE A 17 1.17 -0.54 -13.95
CA ILE A 17 1.42 -1.83 -13.28
C ILE A 17 2.86 -1.91 -12.80
N SER A 18 3.85 -1.62 -13.68
CA SER A 18 5.26 -1.66 -13.31
C SER A 18 5.62 -0.66 -12.21
N ALA A 19 4.99 0.52 -12.21
CA ALA A 19 5.15 1.49 -11.13
C ALA A 19 4.69 0.95 -9.77
N ALA A 20 3.61 0.16 -9.74
CA ALA A 20 3.08 -0.43 -8.51
C ALA A 20 3.85 -1.68 -8.07
N GLU A 21 4.16 -2.59 -9.01
CA GLU A 21 4.81 -3.87 -8.74
C GLU A 21 6.31 -3.74 -8.47
N ASP A 22 7.02 -2.99 -9.35
CA ASP A 22 8.49 -3.00 -9.36
C ASP A 22 9.10 -1.84 -8.56
N ILE A 23 8.44 -0.66 -8.56
CA ILE A 23 8.95 0.53 -7.89
C ILE A 23 8.32 0.68 -6.51
N GLY A 24 7.00 0.56 -6.41
CA GLY A 24 6.26 0.51 -5.17
C GLY A 24 6.66 1.60 -4.17
N LEU A 25 6.93 1.19 -2.94
CA LEU A 25 7.27 2.09 -1.84
C LEU A 25 8.67 2.70 -1.93
N ALA A 26 9.55 2.22 -2.83
CA ALA A 26 10.85 2.85 -3.05
C ALA A 26 10.73 4.27 -3.64
N ASN A 27 9.69 4.51 -4.44
CA ASN A 27 9.35 5.84 -4.96
C ASN A 27 7.83 5.93 -5.24
N PRO A 28 6.99 6.30 -4.26
CA PRO A 28 5.54 6.36 -4.43
C PRO A 28 5.06 7.32 -5.54
N ASN A 29 5.88 8.32 -5.90
CA ASN A 29 5.56 9.23 -7.00
C ASN A 29 5.54 8.52 -8.36
N ALA A 30 6.16 7.37 -8.50
CA ALA A 30 6.16 6.57 -9.72
C ALA A 30 4.74 6.18 -10.15
N LEU A 31 3.91 5.72 -9.21
CA LEU A 31 2.53 5.36 -9.47
C LEU A 31 1.68 6.59 -9.83
N LEU A 32 1.89 7.72 -9.15
CA LEU A 32 1.19 8.98 -9.45
C LEU A 32 1.52 9.45 -10.87
N LEU A 33 2.81 9.46 -11.24
CA LEU A 33 3.24 9.86 -12.58
C LEU A 33 2.71 8.92 -13.66
N ALA A 34 2.78 7.62 -13.43
CA ALA A 34 2.30 6.63 -14.41
C ALA A 34 0.77 6.73 -14.59
N ASN A 35 0.00 6.95 -13.54
CA ASN A 35 -1.44 7.18 -13.64
C ASN A 35 -1.75 8.49 -14.38
N THR A 36 -1.03 9.58 -14.07
CA THR A 36 -1.17 10.85 -14.79
C THR A 36 -0.81 10.71 -16.27
N CYS A 37 0.21 9.91 -16.61
CA CYS A 37 0.55 9.58 -17.99
C CYS A 37 -0.62 8.89 -18.71
N PHE A 38 -1.26 7.90 -18.08
CA PHE A 38 -2.42 7.21 -18.65
C PHE A 38 -3.56 8.19 -18.94
N ASP A 39 -3.88 9.07 -18.01
CA ASP A 39 -4.95 10.06 -18.15
C ASP A 39 -4.61 11.13 -19.20
N ALA A 40 -3.38 11.63 -19.21
CA ALA A 40 -2.90 12.61 -20.17
C ALA A 40 -2.91 12.06 -21.60
N LEU A 41 -2.46 10.82 -21.79
CA LEU A 41 -2.51 10.14 -23.09
C LEU A 41 -3.94 10.01 -23.61
N HIS A 42 -4.91 9.75 -22.73
CA HIS A 42 -6.32 9.68 -23.10
C HIS A 42 -6.88 11.05 -23.55
N LYS A 43 -6.42 12.15 -22.94
CA LYS A 43 -6.87 13.52 -23.25
C LYS A 43 -6.22 14.11 -24.49
N ILE A 44 -4.92 13.88 -24.66
CA ILE A 44 -4.10 14.52 -25.70
C ILE A 44 -4.08 13.67 -26.97
N GLY A 45 -3.99 12.35 -26.81
CA GLY A 45 -3.91 11.42 -27.92
C GLY A 45 -2.55 11.42 -28.60
N TRP A 46 -2.55 11.02 -29.85
CA TRP A 46 -1.37 10.85 -30.69
C TRP A 46 -1.28 11.98 -31.74
N PRO A 47 -0.08 12.50 -32.12
CA PRO A 47 1.25 11.94 -31.82
C PRO A 47 1.93 12.47 -30.53
N GLU A 48 1.40 13.48 -29.85
CA GLU A 48 2.05 14.14 -28.72
C GLU A 48 2.17 13.22 -27.50
N GLY A 49 1.25 12.28 -27.33
CA GLY A 49 1.26 11.28 -26.26
C GLY A 49 2.55 10.45 -26.17
N ARG A 50 3.32 10.34 -27.29
CA ARG A 50 4.64 9.67 -27.28
C ARG A 50 5.63 10.32 -26.33
N ILE A 51 5.53 11.66 -26.15
CA ILE A 51 6.45 12.43 -25.29
C ILE A 51 6.18 12.08 -23.82
N ILE A 52 4.90 12.06 -23.44
CA ILE A 52 4.45 11.74 -22.08
C ILE A 52 4.81 10.28 -21.72
N LEU A 53 4.62 9.36 -22.66
CA LEU A 53 5.05 7.97 -22.49
C LEU A 53 6.56 7.84 -22.31
N ALA A 54 7.36 8.59 -23.07
CA ALA A 54 8.81 8.58 -22.97
C ALA A 54 9.27 9.13 -21.60
N GLU A 55 8.74 10.29 -21.18
CA GLU A 55 9.02 10.89 -19.89
C GLU A 55 8.75 9.91 -18.74
N THR A 56 7.56 9.32 -18.72
CA THR A 56 7.19 8.33 -17.71
C THR A 56 8.09 7.11 -17.74
N THR A 57 8.40 6.59 -18.92
CA THR A 57 9.30 5.43 -19.07
C THR A 57 10.68 5.71 -18.51
N VAL A 58 11.28 6.88 -18.80
CA VAL A 58 12.59 7.28 -18.26
C VAL A 58 12.53 7.40 -16.75
N TYR A 59 11.49 8.03 -16.21
CA TYR A 59 11.32 8.19 -14.78
C TYR A 59 11.22 6.83 -14.05
N LEU A 60 10.40 5.91 -14.56
CA LEU A 60 10.26 4.57 -13.99
C LEU A 60 11.55 3.75 -14.10
N ALA A 61 12.24 3.83 -15.25
CA ALA A 61 13.49 3.12 -15.46
C ALA A 61 14.60 3.59 -14.51
N ALA A 62 14.64 4.89 -14.22
CA ALA A 62 15.61 5.50 -13.31
C ALA A 62 15.23 5.41 -11.81
N SER A 63 14.01 5.02 -11.49
CA SER A 63 13.55 4.93 -10.10
C SER A 63 14.15 3.73 -9.37
N PRO A 64 14.43 3.85 -8.05
CA PRO A 64 14.76 2.69 -7.22
C PRO A 64 13.61 1.68 -7.21
N LYS A 65 13.92 0.43 -6.97
CA LYS A 65 12.96 -0.68 -7.05
C LYS A 65 12.62 -1.23 -5.68
N SER A 66 11.35 -1.58 -5.49
CA SER A 66 10.88 -2.37 -4.36
C SER A 66 9.56 -3.06 -4.71
N ASN A 67 9.48 -4.34 -4.46
CA ASN A 67 8.26 -5.13 -4.54
C ASN A 67 7.68 -5.44 -3.16
N SER A 68 8.06 -4.72 -2.12
CA SER A 68 7.64 -4.99 -0.73
C SER A 68 6.12 -4.98 -0.54
N ALA A 69 5.42 -4.06 -1.23
CA ALA A 69 3.96 -4.00 -1.18
C ALA A 69 3.29 -5.17 -1.92
N TYR A 70 3.87 -5.61 -3.04
CA TYR A 70 3.41 -6.80 -3.77
C TYR A 70 3.55 -8.06 -2.91
N LEU A 71 4.71 -8.27 -2.30
CA LEU A 71 4.94 -9.39 -1.38
C LEU A 71 4.03 -9.34 -0.15
N ALA A 72 3.76 -8.15 0.37
CA ALA A 72 2.88 -7.98 1.52
C ALA A 72 1.43 -8.38 1.23
N ILE A 73 0.88 -8.06 0.07
CA ILE A 73 -0.48 -8.49 -0.28
C ILE A 73 -0.54 -10.01 -0.52
N ASP A 74 0.48 -10.60 -1.15
CA ASP A 74 0.52 -12.05 -1.35
C ASP A 74 0.61 -12.80 -0.02
N GLU A 75 1.45 -12.32 0.92
CA GLU A 75 1.53 -12.88 2.26
C GLU A 75 0.20 -12.75 3.02
N ALA A 76 -0.48 -11.59 2.90
CA ALA A 76 -1.77 -11.39 3.53
C ALA A 76 -2.83 -12.35 2.98
N LEU A 77 -2.88 -12.56 1.68
CA LEU A 77 -3.80 -13.50 1.03
C LEU A 77 -3.53 -14.94 1.46
N ALA A 78 -2.27 -15.37 1.45
CA ALA A 78 -1.87 -16.69 1.91
C ALA A 78 -2.20 -16.92 3.39
N LEU A 79 -2.04 -15.88 4.23
CA LEU A 79 -2.42 -15.94 5.63
C LEU A 79 -3.92 -16.14 5.81
N VAL A 80 -4.75 -15.39 5.09
CA VAL A 80 -6.22 -15.54 5.12
C VAL A 80 -6.65 -16.91 4.63
N GLU A 81 -6.03 -17.44 3.58
CA GLU A 81 -6.30 -18.80 3.08
C GLU A 81 -6.00 -19.86 4.15
N LYS A 82 -4.91 -19.69 4.90
CA LYS A 82 -4.48 -20.61 5.95
C LYS A 82 -5.34 -20.52 7.21
N THR A 83 -5.76 -19.32 7.63
CA THR A 83 -6.43 -19.09 8.92
C THR A 83 -7.95 -19.00 8.81
N GLY A 84 -8.47 -18.80 7.61
CA GLY A 84 -9.87 -18.49 7.39
C GLY A 84 -10.27 -17.09 7.88
N ASN A 85 -11.56 -16.89 8.05
CA ASN A 85 -12.13 -15.59 8.45
C ASN A 85 -12.07 -15.43 9.98
N LEU A 86 -10.99 -14.89 10.49
CA LEU A 86 -10.82 -14.57 11.92
C LEU A 86 -11.60 -13.31 12.32
N PRO A 87 -12.15 -13.27 13.53
CA PRO A 87 -12.94 -12.15 13.98
C PRO A 87 -12.08 -10.90 14.26
N VAL A 88 -12.58 -9.73 13.89
CA VAL A 88 -11.99 -8.45 14.29
C VAL A 88 -12.07 -8.31 15.82
N PRO A 89 -11.01 -7.84 16.52
CA PRO A 89 -11.03 -7.60 17.95
C PRO A 89 -12.23 -6.74 18.39
N LEU A 90 -12.85 -7.09 19.54
CA LEU A 90 -14.11 -6.47 19.98
C LEU A 90 -14.02 -4.94 20.13
N HIS A 91 -12.90 -4.43 20.65
CA HIS A 91 -12.69 -2.98 20.83
C HIS A 91 -12.62 -2.20 19.52
N LEU A 92 -12.32 -2.84 18.38
CA LEU A 92 -12.28 -2.20 17.07
C LEU A 92 -13.63 -2.24 16.33
N ARG A 93 -14.62 -2.97 16.90
CA ARG A 93 -15.94 -3.08 16.25
C ARG A 93 -16.82 -1.90 16.61
N ASN A 94 -17.53 -1.36 15.62
CA ASN A 94 -18.54 -0.32 15.85
C ASN A 94 -19.72 -0.89 16.66
N ALA A 95 -20.26 -0.08 17.58
CA ALA A 95 -21.40 -0.44 18.44
C ALA A 95 -22.59 0.53 18.27
N PRO A 96 -23.22 0.63 17.08
CA PRO A 96 -24.32 1.57 16.85
C PRO A 96 -25.61 1.18 17.56
N THR A 97 -25.78 -0.09 17.92
CA THR A 97 -26.99 -0.59 18.59
C THR A 97 -26.75 -0.94 20.05
N LYS A 98 -27.82 -0.97 20.86
CA LYS A 98 -27.75 -1.40 22.25
C LYS A 98 -27.20 -2.82 22.39
N LEU A 99 -27.69 -3.76 21.56
CA LEU A 99 -27.21 -5.14 21.55
C LEU A 99 -25.69 -5.23 21.32
N MET A 100 -25.14 -4.44 20.39
CA MET A 100 -23.69 -4.43 20.14
C MET A 100 -22.91 -3.90 21.33
N LYS A 101 -23.44 -2.90 22.06
CA LYS A 101 -22.85 -2.40 23.32
C LYS A 101 -22.89 -3.46 24.40
N ASP A 102 -24.02 -4.16 24.54
CA ASP A 102 -24.18 -5.25 25.50
C ASP A 102 -23.23 -6.44 25.19
N LEU A 103 -22.81 -6.59 23.92
CA LEU A 103 -21.79 -7.53 23.46
C LEU A 103 -20.35 -7.00 23.58
N ASN A 104 -20.13 -5.87 24.26
CA ASN A 104 -18.82 -5.22 24.46
C ASN A 104 -18.12 -4.74 23.17
N TYR A 105 -18.85 -4.47 22.10
CA TYR A 105 -18.27 -3.88 20.89
C TYR A 105 -17.82 -2.45 21.19
N GLY A 106 -16.61 -2.10 20.74
CA GLY A 106 -16.00 -0.78 20.96
C GLY A 106 -15.51 -0.51 22.38
N THR A 107 -15.70 -1.43 23.30
CA THR A 107 -15.26 -1.26 24.70
C THR A 107 -13.73 -1.18 24.79
N ASN A 108 -13.23 -0.16 25.52
CA ASN A 108 -11.80 0.12 25.68
C ASN A 108 -11.07 0.51 24.38
N TYR A 109 -11.79 0.94 23.33
CA TYR A 109 -11.16 1.53 22.16
C TYR A 109 -10.38 2.78 22.56
N LYS A 110 -9.13 2.85 22.09
CA LYS A 110 -8.26 4.00 22.31
C LYS A 110 -8.19 4.82 21.02
N TYR A 111 -8.67 6.05 21.10
CA TYR A 111 -8.63 6.94 19.94
C TYR A 111 -7.22 7.51 19.77
N SER A 112 -6.55 7.17 18.68
CA SER A 112 -5.12 7.47 18.46
C SER A 112 -4.80 8.97 18.54
N HIS A 113 -5.72 9.85 18.14
CA HIS A 113 -5.50 11.30 18.19
C HIS A 113 -5.43 11.89 19.61
N ASP A 114 -5.85 11.15 20.64
CA ASP A 114 -5.74 11.57 22.04
C ASP A 114 -4.34 11.30 22.62
N PHE A 115 -3.44 10.70 21.83
CA PHE A 115 -2.11 10.29 22.26
C PHE A 115 -1.00 11.01 21.48
N PRO A 116 0.22 11.13 22.05
CA PRO A 116 1.37 11.69 21.38
C PRO A 116 1.64 11.02 20.03
N ASN A 117 2.06 11.80 19.03
CA ASN A 117 2.27 11.35 17.64
C ASN A 117 1.01 10.75 16.99
N HIS A 118 -0.19 10.99 17.56
CA HIS A 118 -1.45 10.40 17.10
C HIS A 118 -1.38 8.87 17.00
N PHE A 119 -0.65 8.25 17.92
CA PHE A 119 -0.44 6.82 17.96
C PHE A 119 -0.59 6.27 19.38
N VAL A 120 -1.21 5.11 19.48
CA VAL A 120 -1.27 4.31 20.71
C VAL A 120 -1.09 2.84 20.37
N ALA A 121 -0.18 2.18 21.05
CA ALA A 121 0.00 0.74 20.90
C ALA A 121 -1.24 0.02 21.45
N GLN A 122 -2.02 -0.55 20.56
CA GLN A 122 -3.15 -1.42 20.86
C GLN A 122 -3.20 -2.58 19.88
N GLN A 123 -4.00 -3.58 20.18
CA GLN A 123 -4.17 -4.73 19.32
C GLN A 123 -5.04 -4.36 18.11
N PHE A 124 -4.54 -4.60 16.91
CA PHE A 124 -5.29 -4.44 15.66
C PHE A 124 -5.59 -5.76 14.97
N MET A 125 -4.79 -6.79 15.24
CA MET A 125 -4.93 -8.13 14.66
C MET A 125 -5.72 -9.05 15.58
N PRO A 126 -6.39 -10.08 15.03
CA PRO A 126 -6.94 -11.19 15.82
C PRO A 126 -5.88 -11.82 16.74
N ASP A 127 -6.32 -12.45 17.83
CA ASP A 127 -5.42 -13.03 18.84
C ASP A 127 -4.40 -14.00 18.26
N GLU A 128 -4.80 -14.79 17.29
CA GLU A 128 -3.97 -15.79 16.61
C GLU A 128 -2.86 -15.16 15.75
N LEU A 129 -3.01 -13.87 15.41
CA LEU A 129 -2.14 -13.14 14.50
C LEU A 129 -1.35 -12.00 15.17
N LEU A 130 -1.33 -11.92 16.49
CA LEU A 130 -0.73 -10.81 17.24
C LEU A 130 0.72 -10.53 16.88
N GLN A 131 1.51 -11.53 16.54
CA GLN A 131 2.93 -11.40 16.21
C GLN A 131 3.19 -11.36 14.71
N THR A 132 2.15 -11.37 13.88
CA THR A 132 2.29 -11.39 12.43
C THR A 132 2.77 -10.04 11.92
N ARG A 133 3.76 -10.07 11.02
CA ARG A 133 4.25 -8.93 10.26
C ARG A 133 4.12 -9.25 8.79
N ILE A 134 3.23 -8.55 8.11
CA ILE A 134 2.95 -8.79 6.69
C ILE A 134 3.93 -8.03 5.81
N TRP A 135 4.17 -6.76 6.11
CA TRP A 135 5.11 -5.96 5.33
C TRP A 135 6.53 -6.05 5.88
N GLN A 136 7.49 -6.32 4.99
CA GLN A 136 8.93 -6.38 5.27
C GLN A 136 9.63 -5.23 4.57
N VAL A 137 10.34 -4.39 5.35
CA VAL A 137 11.10 -3.24 4.86
C VAL A 137 12.22 -3.72 3.95
N GLN A 138 12.29 -3.19 2.73
CA GLN A 138 13.40 -3.46 1.81
C GLN A 138 14.49 -2.38 1.91
N ASN A 139 15.69 -2.71 1.39
CA ASN A 139 16.87 -1.87 1.51
C ASN A 139 16.85 -0.70 0.51
N ASN A 140 15.96 0.27 0.76
CA ASN A 140 15.94 1.56 0.08
C ASN A 140 15.65 2.70 1.07
N SER A 141 16.01 3.93 0.71
CA SER A 141 15.94 5.08 1.61
C SER A 141 14.51 5.46 2.02
N ALA A 142 13.53 5.24 1.15
CA ALA A 142 12.13 5.58 1.43
C ALA A 142 11.54 4.61 2.45
N GLU A 143 11.67 3.31 2.22
CA GLU A 143 11.16 2.29 3.15
C GLU A 143 11.92 2.27 4.47
N LYS A 144 13.23 2.56 4.46
CA LYS A 144 13.98 2.70 5.70
C LYS A 144 13.37 3.76 6.61
N LYS A 145 13.00 4.94 6.06
CA LYS A 145 12.33 5.99 6.84
C LYS A 145 11.00 5.52 7.42
N LEU A 146 10.19 4.81 6.65
CA LEU A 146 8.92 4.24 7.11
C LEU A 146 9.14 3.19 8.20
N GLY A 147 10.11 2.30 8.01
CA GLY A 147 10.46 1.27 8.98
C GLY A 147 11.01 1.86 10.28
N ASP A 148 11.86 2.89 10.22
CA ASP A 148 12.38 3.59 11.41
C ASP A 148 11.24 4.26 12.19
N TRP A 149 10.29 4.88 11.50
CA TRP A 149 9.09 5.46 12.11
C TRP A 149 8.24 4.40 12.80
N LEU A 150 7.97 3.27 12.15
CA LEU A 150 7.22 2.17 12.74
C LEU A 150 7.93 1.58 13.97
N ARG A 151 9.27 1.39 13.91
CA ARG A 151 10.05 0.92 15.07
C ARG A 151 9.96 1.85 16.27
N MET A 152 10.00 3.15 16.02
CA MET A 152 9.84 4.16 17.07
C MET A 152 8.44 4.08 17.69
N LEU A 153 7.39 4.01 16.88
CA LEU A 153 6.01 3.95 17.37
C LEU A 153 5.70 2.67 18.15
N TRP A 154 6.17 1.53 17.65
CA TRP A 154 5.88 0.20 18.17
C TRP A 154 6.95 -0.33 19.13
N ASN A 155 7.86 0.52 19.58
CA ASN A 155 8.93 0.17 20.54
C ASN A 155 9.69 -1.10 20.13
N GLY A 156 10.15 -1.13 18.86
CA GLY A 156 10.97 -2.22 18.35
C GLY A 156 10.23 -3.45 17.84
N ARG A 157 8.90 -3.41 17.74
CA ARG A 157 8.14 -4.52 17.13
C ARG A 157 8.41 -4.68 15.62
N TYR A 158 8.77 -3.59 14.92
CA TYR A 158 9.09 -3.56 13.48
C TYR A 158 10.57 -3.39 13.21
#